data_b41f48c4b89193eac038604e599e3ac7
#
_entry.id   b41f48c4b89193eac038604e599e3ac7
#
_cell.length_a   1.000
_cell.length_b   1.000
_cell.length_c   1.000
_cell.angle_alpha   90.00
_cell.angle_beta   90.00
_cell.angle_gamma   90.00
#
_symmetry.space_group_name_H-M   'P 1'
#
loop_
_entity.id
_entity.type
_entity.pdbx_description
1 polymer ?
#
loop_
_entity_poly.entity_id
_entity_poly.type
_entity_poly.pdbx_seq_one_letter_code
_entity_poly.pdbx_strand_id
1 'polypeptide(L)'
;MASVYDRHVDLDTFMEGVKKRNPGQKEFVQAVQEVAQDVYSFIEDKEEYHEAQILRRIAEPDRIVSFRVCWEDDDQNVRVERGWRVQNNNAIGPYKGGIRFHSSVNESVLKFLAFEQTFKNSLTGLPLGGGKGGSNFNPKGKSDHEVMRFCQSFMTELHRHIGPDVDVPAGDIGVGSREIGYMFGQYKRITNRWEGVLTGKATEYGGSQMRPEATGYGAVYFLRNMLSHADQEIEGKTAVISGAGNVAIHAAEKLVQLGGKVLTLSDSGGFIYDPDGLDQEKIDWVKRLKNERRGRISEYADEYPEATYHEDEQPWSVECDVALPCATQNELDEGAAKLLLKNGCIAVSEGANMPTTLEGVKAFHDAKIMYGPGKAANAGGVAVSGLEMSQNSERVSWNHERLGEELAELMDGIHDKCVEFGEADGYVDYVRGANIAGFKKVADAMLAFGVV
;
A
#
# COMPACT_ATOMS: atom_id res chain seq x y z
N MET A 1 29.73 -28.12 0.54
CA MET A 1 28.61 -27.47 1.26
C MET A 1 29.22 -26.28 1.93
N ALA A 2 28.90 -25.06 1.41
CA ALA A 2 29.27 -23.82 2.10
C ALA A 2 28.67 -23.86 3.51
N SER A 3 29.44 -23.48 4.51
CA SER A 3 28.97 -23.41 5.90
C SER A 3 27.74 -22.48 5.97
N VAL A 4 26.75 -22.85 6.77
CA VAL A 4 25.56 -22.00 7.04
C VAL A 4 25.96 -20.63 7.62
N TYR A 5 27.22 -20.43 7.94
CA TYR A 5 27.86 -19.24 8.50
C TYR A 5 28.82 -18.54 7.55
N ASP A 6 28.82 -18.88 6.26
CA ASP A 6 29.60 -18.12 5.28
C ASP A 6 29.11 -16.68 5.24
N ARG A 7 29.99 -15.71 5.47
CA ARG A 7 29.66 -14.28 5.60
C ARG A 7 29.20 -13.68 4.28
N HIS A 8 29.69 -14.21 3.18
CA HIS A 8 29.33 -13.83 1.81
C HIS A 8 28.65 -15.01 1.11
N VAL A 9 27.35 -15.12 1.26
CA VAL A 9 26.55 -16.06 0.45
C VAL A 9 26.02 -15.33 -0.77
N ASP A 10 26.01 -15.98 -1.92
CA ASP A 10 25.37 -15.46 -3.12
C ASP A 10 23.84 -15.45 -2.99
N LEU A 11 23.16 -14.75 -3.90
CA LEU A 11 21.71 -14.59 -3.92
C LEU A 11 20.97 -15.94 -3.94
N ASP A 12 21.48 -16.90 -4.74
CA ASP A 12 20.84 -18.22 -4.87
C ASP A 12 20.90 -18.99 -3.56
N THR A 13 22.06 -19.03 -2.91
CA THR A 13 22.27 -19.65 -1.59
C THR A 13 21.40 -18.97 -0.51
N PHE A 14 21.30 -17.65 -0.53
CA PHE A 14 20.40 -16.91 0.36
C PHE A 14 18.95 -17.33 0.15
N MET A 15 18.48 -17.34 -1.11
CA MET A 15 17.09 -17.69 -1.45
C MET A 15 16.76 -19.17 -1.16
N GLU A 16 17.72 -20.10 -1.35
CA GLU A 16 17.55 -21.48 -0.88
C GLU A 16 17.33 -21.55 0.64
N GLY A 17 18.08 -20.75 1.39
CA GLY A 17 17.91 -20.61 2.83
C GLY A 17 16.53 -20.07 3.22
N VAL A 18 16.03 -19.04 2.52
CA VAL A 18 14.69 -18.47 2.71
C VAL A 18 13.63 -19.54 2.43
N LYS A 19 13.70 -20.22 1.27
CA LYS A 19 12.75 -21.30 0.89
C LYS A 19 12.71 -22.43 1.91
N LYS A 20 13.87 -22.85 2.39
CA LYS A 20 13.99 -23.93 3.39
C LYS A 20 13.35 -23.60 4.74
N ARG A 21 13.45 -22.34 5.18
CA ARG A 21 12.85 -21.91 6.46
C ARG A 21 11.36 -21.61 6.35
N ASN A 22 10.85 -21.38 5.14
CA ASN A 22 9.47 -20.96 4.87
C ASN A 22 8.74 -21.95 3.92
N PRO A 23 8.60 -23.23 4.30
CA PRO A 23 7.99 -24.22 3.42
C PRO A 23 6.52 -23.89 3.15
N GLY A 24 6.14 -23.86 1.87
CA GLY A 24 4.77 -23.58 1.43
C GLY A 24 4.36 -22.10 1.43
N GLN A 25 5.23 -21.19 1.84
CA GLN A 25 4.95 -19.74 1.90
C GLN A 25 5.39 -19.05 0.61
N LYS A 26 4.70 -19.34 -0.49
CA LYS A 26 5.10 -18.89 -1.84
C LYS A 26 5.11 -17.39 -1.99
N GLU A 27 4.08 -16.70 -1.50
CA GLU A 27 3.94 -15.24 -1.59
C GLU A 27 5.08 -14.53 -0.85
N PHE A 28 5.42 -15.02 0.33
CA PHE A 28 6.53 -14.47 1.11
C PHE A 28 7.88 -14.67 0.42
N VAL A 29 8.14 -15.89 -0.08
CA VAL A 29 9.40 -16.21 -0.79
C VAL A 29 9.58 -15.35 -2.04
N GLN A 30 8.49 -15.13 -2.79
CA GLN A 30 8.50 -14.26 -3.98
C GLN A 30 8.84 -12.81 -3.62
N ALA A 31 8.20 -12.23 -2.61
CA ALA A 31 8.46 -10.87 -2.18
C ALA A 31 9.91 -10.66 -1.71
N VAL A 32 10.45 -11.63 -0.96
CA VAL A 32 11.86 -11.58 -0.56
C VAL A 32 12.78 -11.63 -1.77
N GLN A 33 12.47 -12.47 -2.77
CA GLN A 33 13.28 -12.60 -3.98
C GLN A 33 13.31 -11.29 -4.80
N GLU A 34 12.17 -10.63 -4.98
CA GLU A 34 12.07 -9.37 -5.71
C GLU A 34 12.95 -8.27 -5.08
N VAL A 35 12.89 -8.12 -3.78
CA VAL A 35 13.72 -7.13 -3.07
C VAL A 35 15.19 -7.54 -3.05
N ALA A 36 15.47 -8.83 -2.80
CA ALA A 36 16.83 -9.33 -2.68
C ALA A 36 17.65 -9.17 -3.97
N GLN A 37 17.02 -9.29 -5.14
CA GLN A 37 17.69 -9.09 -6.43
C GLN A 37 18.34 -7.70 -6.53
N ASP A 38 17.61 -6.65 -6.16
CA ASP A 38 18.11 -5.28 -6.20
C ASP A 38 19.10 -5.00 -5.06
N VAL A 39 18.79 -5.48 -3.86
CA VAL A 39 19.60 -5.25 -2.67
C VAL A 39 20.96 -5.95 -2.79
N TYR A 40 21.04 -7.17 -3.33
CA TYR A 40 22.32 -7.85 -3.50
C TYR A 40 23.28 -7.06 -4.38
N SER A 41 22.81 -6.49 -5.49
CA SER A 41 23.63 -5.65 -6.36
C SER A 41 24.14 -4.38 -5.64
N PHE A 42 23.35 -3.86 -4.69
CA PHE A 42 23.71 -2.67 -3.91
C PHE A 42 24.72 -2.98 -2.79
N ILE A 43 24.64 -4.15 -2.16
CA ILE A 43 25.49 -4.51 -1.01
C ILE A 43 26.74 -5.31 -1.40
N GLU A 44 26.94 -5.62 -2.67
CA GLU A 44 28.03 -6.51 -3.15
C GLU A 44 29.40 -6.11 -2.61
N ASP A 45 29.70 -4.81 -2.54
CA ASP A 45 30.95 -4.22 -2.07
C ASP A 45 30.89 -3.70 -0.61
N LYS A 46 29.83 -3.98 0.14
CA LYS A 46 29.58 -3.44 1.48
C LYS A 46 29.68 -4.54 2.55
N GLU A 47 30.94 -4.81 2.99
CA GLU A 47 31.24 -5.87 3.96
C GLU A 47 30.40 -5.78 5.23
N GLU A 48 30.12 -4.55 5.71
CA GLU A 48 29.38 -4.31 6.95
C GLU A 48 27.98 -4.91 6.95
N TYR A 49 27.27 -4.87 5.80
CA TYR A 49 25.94 -5.46 5.70
C TYR A 49 25.99 -6.99 5.64
N HIS A 50 27.01 -7.56 5.01
CA HIS A 50 27.25 -9.00 4.95
C HIS A 50 27.66 -9.55 6.32
N GLU A 51 28.62 -8.93 7.00
CA GLU A 51 29.08 -9.34 8.33
C GLU A 51 27.97 -9.31 9.37
N ALA A 52 27.12 -8.28 9.35
CA ALA A 52 25.96 -8.16 10.24
C ALA A 52 24.74 -8.98 9.78
N GLN A 53 24.81 -9.69 8.65
CA GLN A 53 23.74 -10.52 8.08
C GLN A 53 22.41 -9.74 7.91
N ILE A 54 22.51 -8.45 7.51
CA ILE A 54 21.38 -7.52 7.56
C ILE A 54 20.19 -8.01 6.72
N LEU A 55 20.39 -8.37 5.46
CA LEU A 55 19.29 -8.83 4.60
C LEU A 55 18.62 -10.10 5.15
N ARG A 56 19.42 -11.01 5.73
CA ARG A 56 18.87 -12.22 6.36
C ARG A 56 18.02 -11.90 7.58
N ARG A 57 18.43 -10.93 8.41
CA ARG A 57 17.67 -10.46 9.57
C ARG A 57 16.38 -9.74 9.16
N ILE A 58 16.42 -8.90 8.11
CA ILE A 58 15.21 -8.22 7.60
C ILE A 58 14.22 -9.22 7.01
N ALA A 59 14.72 -10.28 6.35
CA ALA A 59 13.88 -11.34 5.77
C ALA A 59 13.28 -12.31 6.81
N GLU A 60 13.62 -12.16 8.09
CA GLU A 60 13.03 -12.93 9.19
C GLU A 60 12.25 -11.97 10.10
N PRO A 61 10.92 -12.13 10.27
CA PRO A 61 10.16 -11.28 11.17
C PRO A 61 10.67 -11.34 12.60
N ASP A 62 10.68 -10.22 13.32
CA ASP A 62 11.03 -10.18 14.75
C ASP A 62 10.12 -11.11 15.55
N ARG A 63 8.83 -11.16 15.23
CA ARG A 63 7.89 -12.13 15.80
C ARG A 63 6.61 -12.26 14.99
N ILE A 64 5.96 -13.42 15.16
CA ILE A 64 4.61 -13.68 14.67
C ILE A 64 3.75 -14.10 15.86
N VAL A 65 2.67 -13.39 16.09
CA VAL A 65 1.65 -13.75 17.09
C VAL A 65 0.46 -14.34 16.35
N SER A 66 0.07 -15.57 16.71
CA SER A 66 -1.13 -16.24 16.21
C SER A 66 -2.05 -16.57 17.39
N PHE A 67 -3.32 -16.25 17.26
CA PHE A 67 -4.30 -16.41 18.33
C PHE A 67 -5.67 -16.84 17.79
N ARG A 68 -6.43 -17.48 18.67
CA ARG A 68 -7.82 -17.88 18.40
C ARG A 68 -8.75 -16.72 18.73
N VAL A 69 -9.72 -16.47 17.83
CA VAL A 69 -10.79 -15.48 18.01
C VAL A 69 -12.13 -16.21 18.06
N CYS A 70 -12.76 -16.23 19.24
CA CYS A 70 -14.11 -16.80 19.43
C CYS A 70 -15.13 -15.67 19.49
N TRP A 71 -16.23 -15.82 18.76
CA TRP A 71 -17.32 -14.84 18.73
C TRP A 71 -18.67 -15.54 18.45
N GLU A 72 -19.76 -14.85 18.66
CA GLU A 72 -21.10 -15.37 18.41
C GLU A 72 -21.73 -14.64 17.23
N ASP A 73 -22.33 -15.40 16.29
CA ASP A 73 -23.15 -14.83 15.22
C ASP A 73 -24.52 -14.36 15.73
N ASP A 74 -25.35 -13.82 14.84
CA ASP A 74 -26.67 -13.31 15.23
C ASP A 74 -27.63 -14.42 15.62
N ASP A 75 -27.38 -15.66 15.22
CA ASP A 75 -28.11 -16.85 15.60
C ASP A 75 -27.57 -17.50 16.90
N GLN A 76 -26.66 -16.83 17.62
CA GLN A 76 -25.99 -17.31 18.84
C GLN A 76 -25.09 -18.54 18.65
N ASN A 77 -24.68 -18.84 17.42
CA ASN A 77 -23.74 -19.91 17.20
C ASN A 77 -22.31 -19.41 17.49
N VAL A 78 -21.54 -20.20 18.23
CA VAL A 78 -20.14 -19.94 18.45
C VAL A 78 -19.34 -20.14 17.16
N ARG A 79 -18.61 -19.13 16.78
CA ARG A 79 -17.69 -19.12 15.64
C ARG A 79 -16.24 -19.03 16.13
N VAL A 80 -15.33 -19.68 15.39
CA VAL A 80 -13.91 -19.74 15.74
C VAL A 80 -13.09 -19.36 14.51
N GLU A 81 -12.38 -18.25 14.62
CA GLU A 81 -11.48 -17.75 13.60
C GLU A 81 -10.06 -17.70 14.13
N ARG A 82 -9.08 -17.51 13.24
CA ARG A 82 -7.69 -17.28 13.60
C ARG A 82 -7.29 -15.85 13.32
N GLY A 83 -6.64 -15.23 14.30
CA GLY A 83 -6.01 -13.94 14.17
C GLY A 83 -4.49 -14.05 14.14
N TRP A 84 -3.85 -13.09 13.47
CA TRP A 84 -2.39 -12.97 13.42
C TRP A 84 -1.95 -11.52 13.51
N ARG A 85 -0.75 -11.32 14.06
CA ARG A 85 0.04 -10.10 13.90
C ARG A 85 1.48 -10.47 13.60
N VAL A 86 1.99 -10.05 12.46
CA VAL A 86 3.39 -10.15 12.06
C VAL A 86 4.06 -8.82 12.37
N GLN A 87 5.04 -8.83 13.25
CA GLN A 87 5.92 -7.73 13.58
C GLN A 87 7.25 -8.01 12.87
N ASN A 88 7.47 -7.36 11.73
CA ASN A 88 8.57 -7.71 10.85
C ASN A 88 9.87 -7.05 11.27
N ASN A 89 9.87 -5.73 11.42
CA ASN A 89 11.06 -4.97 11.79
C ASN A 89 10.68 -3.63 12.42
N ASN A 90 11.32 -3.26 13.53
CA ASN A 90 11.10 -2.00 14.24
C ASN A 90 12.37 -1.13 14.38
N ALA A 91 13.39 -1.37 13.57
CA ALA A 91 14.65 -0.64 13.67
C ALA A 91 14.51 0.88 13.46
N ILE A 92 13.49 1.31 12.70
CA ILE A 92 13.29 2.74 12.41
C ILE A 92 12.04 3.35 13.09
N GLY A 93 11.33 2.58 13.92
CA GLY A 93 10.13 3.05 14.63
C GLY A 93 9.20 1.90 14.99
N PRO A 94 8.06 2.17 15.66
CA PRO A 94 7.06 1.16 16.02
C PRO A 94 6.62 0.36 14.79
N TYR A 95 6.32 -0.93 14.97
CA TYR A 95 5.73 -1.71 13.88
C TYR A 95 4.48 -1.02 13.36
N LYS A 96 4.34 -0.91 12.05
CA LYS A 96 3.23 -0.20 11.42
C LYS A 96 2.73 -0.96 10.20
N GLY A 97 1.42 -1.14 10.11
CA GLY A 97 0.76 -1.74 8.96
C GLY A 97 -0.65 -2.22 9.25
N GLY A 98 -1.41 -2.43 8.19
CA GLY A 98 -2.85 -2.71 8.25
C GLY A 98 -3.23 -4.05 8.90
N ILE A 99 -4.50 -4.15 9.27
CA ILE A 99 -5.20 -5.39 9.64
C ILE A 99 -6.13 -5.72 8.48
N ARG A 100 -6.06 -6.96 7.95
CA ARG A 100 -6.90 -7.45 6.86
C ARG A 100 -7.89 -8.49 7.37
N PHE A 101 -9.18 -8.32 7.06
CA PHE A 101 -10.20 -9.32 7.31
C PHE A 101 -10.72 -9.88 5.99
N HIS A 102 -10.27 -11.08 5.65
CA HIS A 102 -10.67 -11.75 4.43
C HIS A 102 -10.41 -13.26 4.53
N SER A 103 -11.24 -14.08 3.91
CA SER A 103 -11.13 -15.55 3.96
C SER A 103 -9.79 -16.11 3.42
N SER A 104 -9.09 -15.37 2.55
CA SER A 104 -7.77 -15.76 2.02
C SER A 104 -6.60 -15.45 2.96
N VAL A 105 -6.83 -14.78 4.08
CA VAL A 105 -5.76 -14.41 5.00
C VAL A 105 -5.15 -15.65 5.65
N ASN A 106 -3.84 -15.75 5.53
CA ASN A 106 -3.00 -16.77 6.16
C ASN A 106 -1.64 -16.16 6.54
N GLU A 107 -0.80 -16.95 7.18
CA GLU A 107 0.50 -16.48 7.67
C GLU A 107 1.44 -16.04 6.54
N SER A 108 1.49 -16.78 5.42
CA SER A 108 2.34 -16.45 4.26
C SER A 108 2.00 -15.09 3.68
N VAL A 109 0.70 -14.82 3.48
CA VAL A 109 0.20 -13.53 2.99
C VAL A 109 0.56 -12.40 3.95
N LEU A 110 0.42 -12.60 5.25
CA LEU A 110 0.72 -11.55 6.24
C LEU A 110 2.23 -11.31 6.40
N LYS A 111 3.06 -12.35 6.30
CA LYS A 111 4.53 -12.21 6.28
C LYS A 111 4.99 -11.42 5.06
N PHE A 112 4.51 -11.78 3.88
CA PHE A 112 4.77 -11.04 2.64
C PHE A 112 4.42 -9.55 2.79
N LEU A 113 3.20 -9.26 3.22
CA LEU A 113 2.73 -7.88 3.38
C LEU A 113 3.49 -7.12 4.48
N ALA A 114 3.92 -7.78 5.57
CA ALA A 114 4.70 -7.14 6.62
C ALA A 114 6.14 -6.83 6.17
N PHE A 115 6.74 -7.72 5.40
CA PHE A 115 8.05 -7.53 4.79
C PHE A 115 8.04 -6.33 3.84
N GLU A 116 7.13 -6.29 2.88
CA GLU A 116 7.00 -5.15 1.96
C GLU A 116 6.66 -3.83 2.68
N GLN A 117 5.83 -3.90 3.74
CA GLN A 117 5.48 -2.74 4.53
C GLN A 117 6.71 -2.11 5.20
N THR A 118 7.72 -2.89 5.56
CA THR A 118 8.99 -2.40 6.13
C THR A 118 9.68 -1.43 5.16
N PHE A 119 9.81 -1.81 3.89
CA PHE A 119 10.43 -0.97 2.86
C PHE A 119 9.57 0.24 2.50
N LYS A 120 8.27 0.03 2.34
CA LYS A 120 7.31 1.12 2.06
C LYS A 120 7.32 2.19 3.14
N ASN A 121 7.30 1.80 4.40
CA ASN A 121 7.33 2.73 5.53
C ASN A 121 8.66 3.49 5.61
N SER A 122 9.76 2.79 5.35
CA SER A 122 11.10 3.37 5.31
C SER A 122 11.24 4.51 4.30
N LEU A 123 10.61 4.37 3.12
CA LEU A 123 10.62 5.40 2.07
C LEU A 123 10.03 6.73 2.55
N THR A 124 8.99 6.70 3.39
CA THR A 124 8.34 7.93 3.89
C THR A 124 9.28 8.83 4.69
N GLY A 125 10.38 8.29 5.23
CA GLY A 125 11.27 9.03 6.11
C GLY A 125 10.78 9.11 7.56
N LEU A 126 9.50 8.83 7.80
CA LEU A 126 8.88 8.83 9.13
C LEU A 126 9.40 7.66 9.99
N PRO A 127 9.34 7.75 11.33
CA PRO A 127 9.77 6.71 12.25
C PRO A 127 8.72 5.57 12.32
N LEU A 128 8.63 4.78 11.28
CA LEU A 128 7.65 3.70 11.12
C LEU A 128 8.34 2.40 10.74
N GLY A 129 8.27 1.41 11.59
CA GLY A 129 8.68 0.03 11.30
C GLY A 129 7.69 -0.70 10.40
N GLY A 130 7.88 -2.00 10.19
CA GLY A 130 7.02 -2.83 9.35
C GLY A 130 6.25 -3.89 10.13
N GLY A 131 4.96 -3.97 9.89
CA GLY A 131 4.09 -5.00 10.47
C GLY A 131 2.81 -5.21 9.66
N LYS A 132 2.15 -6.33 9.86
CA LYS A 132 0.87 -6.66 9.23
C LYS A 132 0.06 -7.60 10.11
N GLY A 133 -1.25 -7.41 10.14
CA GLY A 133 -2.13 -8.31 10.87
C GLY A 133 -3.34 -8.71 10.06
N GLY A 134 -4.13 -9.61 10.62
CA GLY A 134 -5.38 -10.00 9.97
C GLY A 134 -6.04 -11.22 10.58
N SER A 135 -7.14 -11.59 9.95
CA SER A 135 -7.90 -12.80 10.26
C SER A 135 -8.52 -13.38 9.00
N ASN A 136 -8.74 -14.69 9.00
CA ASN A 136 -9.56 -15.37 7.99
C ASN A 136 -11.07 -15.07 8.13
N PHE A 137 -11.48 -14.24 9.07
CA PHE A 137 -12.81 -13.69 9.15
C PHE A 137 -13.15 -12.85 7.91
N ASN A 138 -14.34 -13.05 7.35
CA ASN A 138 -14.84 -12.26 6.23
C ASN A 138 -16.04 -11.41 6.69
N PRO A 139 -15.93 -10.07 6.76
CA PRO A 139 -17.01 -9.20 7.18
C PRO A 139 -18.13 -9.05 6.14
N LYS A 140 -17.91 -9.50 4.88
CA LYS A 140 -18.90 -9.37 3.82
C LYS A 140 -20.14 -10.20 4.13
N GLY A 141 -21.30 -9.54 4.12
CA GLY A 141 -22.58 -10.18 4.43
C GLY A 141 -22.87 -10.39 5.93
N LYS A 142 -22.01 -9.86 6.80
CA LYS A 142 -22.19 -9.86 8.26
C LYS A 142 -22.92 -8.60 8.72
N SER A 143 -23.72 -8.73 9.80
CA SER A 143 -24.34 -7.58 10.44
C SER A 143 -23.30 -6.71 11.16
N ASP A 144 -23.64 -5.44 11.43
CA ASP A 144 -22.78 -4.55 12.21
C ASP A 144 -22.51 -5.11 13.63
N HIS A 145 -23.49 -5.80 14.21
CA HIS A 145 -23.35 -6.44 15.52
C HIS A 145 -22.40 -7.65 15.48
N GLU A 146 -22.45 -8.46 14.44
CA GLU A 146 -21.51 -9.57 14.23
C GLU A 146 -20.09 -9.04 14.08
N VAL A 147 -19.88 -8.03 13.21
CA VAL A 147 -18.58 -7.40 13.00
C VAL A 147 -18.05 -6.76 14.29
N MET A 148 -18.91 -6.10 15.06
CA MET A 148 -18.55 -5.51 16.35
C MET A 148 -18.06 -6.58 17.33
N ARG A 149 -18.82 -7.67 17.52
CA ARG A 149 -18.45 -8.77 18.42
C ARG A 149 -17.12 -9.41 18.00
N PHE A 150 -16.94 -9.63 16.69
CA PHE A 150 -15.68 -10.14 16.16
C PHE A 150 -14.50 -9.19 16.46
N CYS A 151 -14.63 -7.90 16.14
CA CYS A 151 -13.59 -6.89 16.38
C CYS A 151 -13.21 -6.78 17.87
N GLN A 152 -14.19 -6.86 18.76
CA GLN A 152 -13.96 -6.83 20.21
C GLN A 152 -13.21 -8.08 20.67
N SER A 153 -13.58 -9.25 20.21
CA SER A 153 -12.88 -10.50 20.52
C SER A 153 -11.45 -10.51 19.95
N PHE A 154 -11.28 -10.09 18.69
CA PHE A 154 -9.97 -9.96 18.05
C PHE A 154 -9.04 -9.01 18.84
N MET A 155 -9.54 -7.85 19.25
CA MET A 155 -8.77 -6.88 20.03
C MET A 155 -8.47 -7.36 21.44
N THR A 156 -9.31 -8.19 22.04
CA THR A 156 -9.09 -8.79 23.38
C THR A 156 -7.81 -9.64 23.39
N GLU A 157 -7.44 -10.24 22.27
CA GLU A 157 -6.16 -10.94 22.15
C GLU A 157 -5.03 -10.01 21.69
N LEU A 158 -5.30 -9.19 20.66
CA LEU A 158 -4.26 -8.36 20.04
C LEU A 158 -3.71 -7.27 20.96
N HIS A 159 -4.52 -6.69 21.87
CA HIS A 159 -4.12 -5.53 22.71
C HIS A 159 -2.82 -5.73 23.50
N ARG A 160 -2.46 -6.98 23.81
CA ARG A 160 -1.24 -7.32 24.56
C ARG A 160 0.05 -7.09 23.78
N HIS A 161 -0.06 -6.92 22.47
CA HIS A 161 1.07 -6.89 21.52
C HIS A 161 1.20 -5.58 20.79
N ILE A 162 0.28 -4.62 21.01
CA ILE A 162 0.22 -3.33 20.32
C ILE A 162 0.23 -2.17 21.32
N GLY A 163 0.55 -1.00 20.82
CA GLY A 163 0.61 0.24 21.61
C GLY A 163 1.22 1.36 20.78
N PRO A 164 1.09 2.63 21.19
CA PRO A 164 1.53 3.78 20.41
C PRO A 164 3.03 3.78 20.08
N ASP A 165 3.85 3.21 20.98
CA ASP A 165 5.31 3.18 20.87
C ASP A 165 5.84 1.77 20.54
N VAL A 166 4.97 0.78 20.35
CA VAL A 166 5.33 -0.61 20.07
C VAL A 166 4.89 -1.05 18.69
N ASP A 167 3.58 -0.98 18.44
CA ASP A 167 2.96 -1.45 17.21
C ASP A 167 1.63 -0.74 16.99
N VAL A 168 1.51 -0.03 15.87
CA VAL A 168 0.34 0.79 15.54
C VAL A 168 -0.35 0.25 14.28
N PRO A 169 -1.34 -0.64 14.42
CA PRO A 169 -2.10 -1.15 13.29
C PRO A 169 -2.95 -0.08 12.60
N ALA A 170 -3.34 -0.37 11.36
CA ALA A 170 -4.24 0.46 10.55
C ALA A 170 -5.32 -0.40 9.88
N GLY A 171 -6.21 0.21 9.10
CA GLY A 171 -7.13 -0.50 8.22
C GLY A 171 -6.45 -1.09 6.98
N ASP A 172 -7.08 -2.10 6.40
CA ASP A 172 -6.73 -2.75 5.14
C ASP A 172 -8.01 -3.41 4.56
N ILE A 173 -7.92 -4.32 3.60
CA ILE A 173 -9.09 -5.03 3.04
C ILE A 173 -9.98 -5.60 4.16
N GLY A 174 -11.27 -5.27 4.12
CA GLY A 174 -12.25 -5.71 5.10
C GLY A 174 -12.17 -5.01 6.47
N VAL A 175 -11.31 -3.98 6.60
CA VAL A 175 -11.16 -3.18 7.83
C VAL A 175 -11.16 -1.70 7.47
N GLY A 176 -12.30 -1.08 7.60
CA GLY A 176 -12.47 0.37 7.43
C GLY A 176 -12.58 1.11 8.77
N SER A 177 -13.08 2.34 8.72
CA SER A 177 -13.27 3.19 9.91
C SER A 177 -14.21 2.57 10.94
N ARG A 178 -15.21 1.81 10.50
CA ARG A 178 -16.15 1.07 11.38
C ARG A 178 -15.40 0.03 12.23
N GLU A 179 -14.64 -0.85 11.60
CA GLU A 179 -13.86 -1.89 12.28
C GLU A 179 -12.77 -1.28 13.17
N ILE A 180 -12.09 -0.24 12.70
CA ILE A 180 -11.11 0.52 13.51
C ILE A 180 -11.79 1.12 14.74
N GLY A 181 -13.00 1.67 14.59
CA GLY A 181 -13.77 2.20 15.71
C GLY A 181 -14.10 1.14 16.77
N TYR A 182 -14.59 -0.04 16.35
CA TYR A 182 -14.88 -1.15 17.26
C TYR A 182 -13.63 -1.66 17.98
N MET A 183 -12.50 -1.79 17.25
CA MET A 183 -11.24 -2.22 17.83
C MET A 183 -10.65 -1.17 18.79
N PHE A 184 -10.70 0.11 18.43
CA PHE A 184 -10.20 1.20 19.29
C PHE A 184 -11.03 1.32 20.59
N GLY A 185 -12.38 1.22 20.47
CA GLY A 185 -13.27 1.23 21.63
C GLY A 185 -12.97 0.08 22.61
N GLN A 186 -12.71 -1.13 22.09
CA GLN A 186 -12.35 -2.29 22.91
C GLN A 186 -10.95 -2.14 23.54
N TYR A 187 -9.95 -1.68 22.78
CA TYR A 187 -8.62 -1.39 23.31
C TYR A 187 -8.69 -0.40 24.47
N LYS A 188 -9.35 0.75 24.26
CA LYS A 188 -9.56 1.77 25.29
C LYS A 188 -10.26 1.20 26.54
N ARG A 189 -11.25 0.34 26.34
CA ARG A 189 -11.98 -0.30 27.47
C ARG A 189 -11.09 -1.22 28.30
N ILE A 190 -10.23 -2.03 27.63
CA ILE A 190 -9.34 -2.99 28.32
C ILE A 190 -8.19 -2.28 29.03
N THR A 191 -7.55 -1.34 28.33
CA THR A 191 -6.33 -0.66 28.85
C THR A 191 -6.66 0.50 29.79
N ASN A 192 -7.90 1.00 29.76
CA ASN A 192 -8.32 2.24 30.41
C ASN A 192 -7.48 3.46 30.04
N ARG A 193 -7.03 3.51 28.76
CA ARG A 193 -6.21 4.59 28.20
C ARG A 193 -6.78 5.08 26.88
N TRP A 194 -6.66 6.39 26.66
CA TRP A 194 -6.86 6.98 25.35
C TRP A 194 -5.47 7.33 24.79
N GLU A 195 -5.02 6.59 23.80
CA GLU A 195 -3.69 6.74 23.20
C GLU A 195 -3.74 6.43 21.69
N GLY A 196 -2.71 6.84 20.95
CA GLY A 196 -2.64 6.75 19.49
C GLY A 196 -2.28 5.36 18.96
N VAL A 197 -3.01 4.33 19.37
CA VAL A 197 -2.68 2.92 19.10
C VAL A 197 -3.12 2.41 17.72
N LEU A 198 -4.10 2.98 17.10
CA LEU A 198 -4.62 2.63 15.77
C LEU A 198 -4.64 3.87 14.88
N THR A 199 -4.45 3.71 13.58
CA THR A 199 -4.67 4.78 12.60
C THR A 199 -5.79 4.42 11.62
N GLY A 200 -6.33 5.44 10.92
CA GLY A 200 -7.56 5.33 10.16
C GLY A 200 -8.80 5.48 11.04
N LYS A 201 -8.64 6.11 12.21
CA LYS A 201 -9.74 6.51 13.09
C LYS A 201 -10.60 7.59 12.43
N ALA A 202 -11.85 7.71 12.86
CA ALA A 202 -12.64 8.86 12.50
C ALA A 202 -12.17 10.12 13.24
N THR A 203 -12.43 11.28 12.69
CA THR A 203 -11.95 12.58 13.20
C THR A 203 -12.42 12.87 14.62
N GLU A 204 -13.60 12.35 15.00
CA GLU A 204 -14.22 12.51 16.32
C GLU A 204 -13.39 11.89 17.46
N TYR A 205 -12.52 10.91 17.14
CA TYR A 205 -11.68 10.25 18.14
C TYR A 205 -10.22 10.12 17.73
N GLY A 206 -9.69 11.16 17.08
CA GLY A 206 -8.27 11.33 16.83
C GLY A 206 -7.78 10.87 15.47
N GLY A 207 -8.68 10.69 14.51
CA GLY A 207 -8.32 10.45 13.12
C GLY A 207 -7.84 11.70 12.39
N SER A 208 -7.09 11.51 11.30
CA SER A 208 -6.60 12.58 10.46
C SER A 208 -7.58 12.89 9.31
N GLN A 209 -7.82 14.17 9.04
CA GLN A 209 -8.83 14.63 8.07
C GLN A 209 -8.56 14.13 6.63
N MET A 210 -7.30 14.03 6.22
CA MET A 210 -6.91 13.73 4.83
C MET A 210 -6.68 12.22 4.56
N ARG A 211 -7.06 11.35 5.49
CA ARG A 211 -6.77 9.91 5.34
C ARG A 211 -7.45 9.26 4.12
N PRO A 212 -8.72 9.59 3.77
CA PRO A 212 -9.37 9.03 2.57
C PRO A 212 -8.65 9.38 1.27
N GLU A 213 -8.20 10.60 1.11
CA GLU A 213 -7.59 11.14 -0.12
C GLU A 213 -6.14 10.68 -0.30
N ALA A 214 -5.45 10.43 0.79
CA ALA A 214 -4.00 10.35 0.86
C ALA A 214 -3.35 9.37 -0.12
N THR A 215 -3.96 8.21 -0.36
CA THR A 215 -3.38 7.21 -1.26
C THR A 215 -3.50 7.64 -2.72
N GLY A 216 -4.68 8.11 -3.13
CA GLY A 216 -4.92 8.60 -4.49
C GLY A 216 -4.10 9.86 -4.79
N TYR A 217 -4.11 10.83 -3.87
CA TYR A 217 -3.30 12.03 -3.99
C TYR A 217 -1.80 11.72 -4.05
N GLY A 218 -1.33 10.80 -3.20
CA GLY A 218 0.06 10.37 -3.21
C GLY A 218 0.49 9.77 -4.54
N ALA A 219 -0.33 8.91 -5.16
CA ALA A 219 -0.04 8.33 -6.46
C ALA A 219 0.07 9.40 -7.56
N VAL A 220 -0.74 10.45 -7.49
CA VAL A 220 -0.68 11.57 -8.44
C VAL A 220 0.51 12.49 -8.16
N TYR A 221 0.87 12.75 -6.90
CA TYR A 221 2.09 13.51 -6.59
C TYR A 221 3.35 12.77 -7.05
N PHE A 222 3.40 11.45 -6.88
CA PHE A 222 4.51 10.66 -7.39
C PHE A 222 4.59 10.71 -8.92
N LEU A 223 3.46 10.59 -9.61
CA LEU A 223 3.36 10.78 -11.07
C LEU A 223 3.84 12.18 -11.50
N ARG A 224 3.39 13.23 -10.82
CA ARG A 224 3.83 14.62 -11.06
C ARG A 224 5.37 14.72 -10.99
N ASN A 225 5.95 14.11 -9.96
CA ASN A 225 7.39 14.17 -9.75
C ASN A 225 8.16 13.38 -10.82
N MET A 226 7.66 12.20 -11.24
CA MET A 226 8.23 11.46 -12.36
C MET A 226 8.21 12.29 -13.66
N LEU A 227 7.08 12.93 -13.96
CA LEU A 227 6.96 13.80 -15.14
C LEU A 227 7.89 15.01 -15.04
N SER A 228 7.93 15.70 -13.90
CA SER A 228 8.82 16.86 -13.69
C SER A 228 10.29 16.49 -13.82
N HIS A 229 10.71 15.30 -13.37
CA HIS A 229 12.07 14.81 -13.55
C HIS A 229 12.43 14.60 -15.03
N ALA A 230 11.44 14.36 -15.88
CA ALA A 230 11.57 14.24 -17.33
C ALA A 230 11.21 15.54 -18.10
N ASP A 231 11.24 16.71 -17.43
CA ASP A 231 10.86 18.02 -18.00
C ASP A 231 9.44 18.06 -18.60
N GLN A 232 8.50 17.33 -17.98
CA GLN A 232 7.09 17.28 -18.38
C GLN A 232 6.16 17.67 -17.22
N GLU A 233 4.93 18.00 -17.55
CA GLU A 233 3.90 18.40 -16.57
C GLU A 233 2.65 17.53 -16.72
N ILE A 234 1.80 17.47 -15.67
CA ILE A 234 0.49 16.79 -15.71
C ILE A 234 -0.50 17.60 -16.56
N GLU A 235 -0.39 18.92 -16.59
CA GLU A 235 -1.32 19.79 -17.32
C GLU A 235 -1.43 19.36 -18.78
N GLY A 236 -2.66 19.16 -19.22
CA GLY A 236 -2.98 18.70 -20.59
C GLY A 236 -2.76 17.22 -20.88
N LYS A 237 -2.20 16.42 -19.96
CA LYS A 237 -2.05 14.97 -20.14
C LYS A 237 -3.38 14.24 -20.00
N THR A 238 -3.59 13.26 -20.86
CA THR A 238 -4.71 12.32 -20.77
C THR A 238 -4.36 11.16 -19.86
N ALA A 239 -5.30 10.80 -18.98
CA ALA A 239 -5.11 9.77 -17.97
C ALA A 239 -6.17 8.67 -18.05
N VAL A 240 -5.73 7.42 -17.96
CA VAL A 240 -6.57 6.23 -17.76
C VAL A 240 -6.42 5.74 -16.33
N ILE A 241 -7.54 5.58 -15.62
CA ILE A 241 -7.58 5.11 -14.24
C ILE A 241 -8.47 3.87 -14.15
N SER A 242 -7.99 2.80 -13.53
CA SER A 242 -8.82 1.66 -13.15
C SER A 242 -9.38 1.82 -11.74
N GLY A 243 -10.52 1.21 -11.49
CA GLY A 243 -11.24 1.32 -10.22
C GLY A 243 -12.21 2.51 -10.19
N ALA A 244 -13.13 2.46 -9.25
CA ALA A 244 -14.01 3.56 -8.84
C ALA A 244 -14.18 3.54 -7.31
N GLY A 245 -13.18 3.01 -6.61
CA GLY A 245 -13.05 3.04 -5.17
C GLY A 245 -12.33 4.31 -4.70
N ASN A 246 -12.05 4.35 -3.39
CA ASN A 246 -11.46 5.52 -2.73
C ASN A 246 -10.17 6.01 -3.41
N VAL A 247 -9.25 5.10 -3.75
CA VAL A 247 -7.97 5.47 -4.38
C VAL A 247 -8.18 6.07 -5.77
N ALA A 248 -8.97 5.41 -6.62
CA ALA A 248 -9.24 5.85 -7.99
C ALA A 248 -9.95 7.20 -8.05
N ILE A 249 -10.98 7.39 -7.23
CA ILE A 249 -11.76 8.65 -7.18
C ILE A 249 -10.87 9.83 -6.78
N HIS A 250 -10.04 9.66 -5.73
CA HIS A 250 -9.17 10.75 -5.30
C HIS A 250 -7.95 10.95 -6.19
N ALA A 251 -7.47 9.90 -6.88
CA ALA A 251 -6.48 10.07 -7.94
C ALA A 251 -7.06 10.89 -9.11
N ALA A 252 -8.28 10.57 -9.55
CA ALA A 252 -8.99 11.35 -10.57
C ALA A 252 -9.16 12.82 -10.15
N GLU A 253 -9.63 13.06 -8.94
CA GLU A 253 -9.81 14.40 -8.39
C GLU A 253 -8.49 15.21 -8.39
N LYS A 254 -7.40 14.62 -7.91
CA LYS A 254 -6.11 15.31 -7.87
C LYS A 254 -5.53 15.56 -9.26
N LEU A 255 -5.68 14.61 -10.19
CA LEU A 255 -5.26 14.81 -11.59
C LEU A 255 -6.00 15.98 -12.23
N VAL A 256 -7.32 16.05 -12.07
CA VAL A 256 -8.13 17.16 -12.59
C VAL A 256 -7.73 18.50 -11.96
N GLN A 257 -7.48 18.52 -10.66
CA GLN A 257 -6.98 19.74 -9.96
C GLN A 257 -5.63 20.22 -10.50
N LEU A 258 -4.80 19.33 -11.03
CA LEU A 258 -3.49 19.64 -11.63
C LEU A 258 -3.57 19.83 -13.16
N GLY A 259 -4.75 19.95 -13.73
CA GLY A 259 -4.96 20.19 -15.17
C GLY A 259 -4.87 18.96 -16.07
N GLY A 260 -4.80 17.76 -15.51
CA GLY A 260 -4.88 16.52 -16.28
C GLY A 260 -6.31 16.18 -16.69
N LYS A 261 -6.48 15.41 -17.76
CA LYS A 261 -7.76 14.96 -18.31
C LYS A 261 -7.97 13.48 -18.03
N VAL A 262 -8.86 13.14 -17.09
CA VAL A 262 -9.19 11.75 -16.73
C VAL A 262 -10.25 11.22 -17.68
N LEU A 263 -9.96 10.13 -18.39
CA LEU A 263 -10.84 9.55 -19.43
C LEU A 263 -11.67 8.37 -18.92
N THR A 264 -11.20 7.65 -17.90
CA THR A 264 -11.83 6.39 -17.48
C THR A 264 -11.91 6.25 -15.97
N LEU A 265 -12.93 5.53 -15.53
CA LEU A 265 -13.01 4.85 -14.24
C LEU A 265 -13.62 3.46 -14.46
N SER A 266 -13.32 2.48 -13.61
CA SER A 266 -13.81 1.10 -13.78
C SER A 266 -14.31 0.48 -12.46
N ASP A 267 -15.11 -0.55 -12.59
CA ASP A 267 -15.36 -1.49 -11.48
C ASP A 267 -15.36 -2.94 -11.98
N SER A 268 -15.79 -3.89 -11.15
CA SER A 268 -15.76 -5.31 -11.51
C SER A 268 -16.71 -5.70 -12.68
N GLY A 269 -17.51 -4.79 -13.18
CA GLY A 269 -18.42 -5.04 -14.31
C GLY A 269 -17.93 -4.44 -15.63
N GLY A 270 -16.89 -3.58 -15.59
CA GLY A 270 -16.36 -2.92 -16.80
C GLY A 270 -15.86 -1.50 -16.50
N PHE A 271 -15.71 -0.69 -17.53
CA PHE A 271 -15.24 0.69 -17.40
C PHE A 271 -16.08 1.69 -18.19
N ILE A 272 -16.06 2.94 -17.73
CA ILE A 272 -16.59 4.08 -18.50
C ILE A 272 -15.45 4.76 -19.24
N TYR A 273 -15.74 5.19 -20.45
CA TYR A 273 -14.89 6.08 -21.24
C TYR A 273 -15.64 7.39 -21.52
N ASP A 274 -15.11 8.49 -21.04
CA ASP A 274 -15.62 9.83 -21.24
C ASP A 274 -14.64 10.62 -22.12
N PRO A 275 -14.94 10.86 -23.40
CA PRO A 275 -14.02 11.53 -24.32
C PRO A 275 -13.79 13.02 -23.95
N ASP A 276 -14.74 13.64 -23.26
CA ASP A 276 -14.61 15.02 -22.78
C ASP A 276 -13.80 15.11 -21.47
N GLY A 277 -13.62 13.96 -20.81
CA GLY A 277 -12.96 13.83 -19.50
C GLY A 277 -13.89 14.11 -18.32
N LEU A 278 -13.47 13.61 -17.17
CA LEU A 278 -14.16 13.87 -15.92
C LEU A 278 -13.72 15.24 -15.38
N ASP A 279 -14.69 16.06 -15.00
CA ASP A 279 -14.49 17.28 -14.23
C ASP A 279 -14.87 17.07 -12.75
N GLN A 280 -14.80 18.11 -11.92
CA GLN A 280 -15.11 18.00 -10.50
C GLN A 280 -16.58 17.60 -10.23
N GLU A 281 -17.53 18.07 -11.06
CA GLU A 281 -18.96 17.73 -10.91
C GLU A 281 -19.21 16.24 -11.18
N LYS A 282 -18.61 15.72 -12.24
CA LYS A 282 -18.67 14.30 -12.62
C LYS A 282 -18.01 13.42 -11.54
N ILE A 283 -16.87 13.84 -11.01
CA ILE A 283 -16.18 13.14 -9.90
C ILE A 283 -17.05 13.13 -8.64
N ASP A 284 -17.68 14.25 -8.28
CA ASP A 284 -18.57 14.33 -7.12
C ASP A 284 -19.82 13.47 -7.31
N TRP A 285 -20.31 13.36 -8.52
CA TRP A 285 -21.39 12.41 -8.86
C TRP A 285 -20.95 10.96 -8.62
N VAL A 286 -19.74 10.57 -9.06
CA VAL A 286 -19.18 9.23 -8.81
C VAL A 286 -18.99 8.99 -7.31
N LYS A 287 -18.54 9.99 -6.53
CA LYS A 287 -18.44 9.89 -5.06
C LYS A 287 -19.79 9.55 -4.44
N ARG A 288 -20.86 10.25 -4.82
CA ARG A 288 -22.23 9.95 -4.33
C ARG A 288 -22.70 8.57 -4.78
N LEU A 289 -22.47 8.20 -6.05
CA LEU A 289 -22.80 6.88 -6.57
C LEU A 289 -22.18 5.77 -5.73
N LYS A 290 -20.87 5.84 -5.47
CA LYS A 290 -20.13 4.76 -4.80
C LYS A 290 -20.32 4.75 -3.28
N ASN A 291 -20.33 5.90 -2.63
CA ASN A 291 -20.32 6.00 -1.16
C ASN A 291 -21.73 5.98 -0.56
N GLU A 292 -22.71 6.61 -1.22
CA GLU A 292 -24.07 6.72 -0.69
C GLU A 292 -25.01 5.66 -1.30
N ARG A 293 -25.02 5.57 -2.63
CA ARG A 293 -25.94 4.67 -3.37
C ARG A 293 -25.41 3.25 -3.53
N ARG A 294 -24.07 3.05 -3.38
CA ARG A 294 -23.39 1.76 -3.61
C ARG A 294 -23.64 1.20 -5.01
N GLY A 295 -23.80 2.10 -5.98
CA GLY A 295 -24.12 1.79 -7.37
C GLY A 295 -22.93 1.28 -8.19
N ARG A 296 -23.21 0.92 -9.44
CA ARG A 296 -22.21 0.48 -10.40
C ARG A 296 -21.76 1.62 -11.30
N ILE A 297 -20.48 1.57 -11.75
CA ILE A 297 -19.96 2.62 -12.62
C ILE A 297 -20.69 2.72 -13.97
N SER A 298 -21.35 1.65 -14.39
CA SER A 298 -22.21 1.65 -15.59
C SER A 298 -23.31 2.71 -15.56
N GLU A 299 -23.83 3.06 -14.38
CA GLU A 299 -24.84 4.11 -14.21
C GLU A 299 -24.35 5.51 -14.64
N TYR A 300 -23.03 5.70 -14.76
CA TYR A 300 -22.44 6.96 -15.20
C TYR A 300 -22.83 7.29 -16.66
N ALA A 301 -22.85 6.29 -17.55
CA ALA A 301 -23.25 6.48 -18.94
C ALA A 301 -24.77 6.77 -19.11
N ASP A 302 -25.60 6.43 -18.13
CA ASP A 302 -27.00 6.83 -18.10
C ASP A 302 -27.17 8.31 -17.74
N GLU A 303 -26.31 8.85 -16.89
CA GLU A 303 -26.31 10.26 -16.45
C GLU A 303 -25.61 11.17 -17.46
N TYR A 304 -24.49 10.70 -18.04
CA TYR A 304 -23.66 11.45 -18.99
C TYR A 304 -23.64 10.76 -20.37
N PRO A 305 -24.57 11.12 -21.29
CA PRO A 305 -24.77 10.40 -22.55
C PRO A 305 -23.59 10.47 -23.55
N GLU A 306 -22.64 11.41 -23.34
CA GLU A 306 -21.39 11.49 -24.11
C GLU A 306 -20.39 10.38 -23.75
N ALA A 307 -20.53 9.80 -22.56
CA ALA A 307 -19.70 8.69 -22.12
C ALA A 307 -20.23 7.36 -22.63
N THR A 308 -19.32 6.39 -22.80
CA THR A 308 -19.66 5.01 -23.15
C THR A 308 -19.28 4.07 -22.03
N TYR A 309 -20.08 3.02 -21.83
CA TYR A 309 -19.76 1.94 -20.92
C TYR A 309 -19.31 0.69 -21.69
N HIS A 310 -18.19 0.10 -21.28
CA HIS A 310 -17.60 -1.10 -21.84
C HIS A 310 -17.72 -2.23 -20.83
N GLU A 311 -18.68 -3.14 -21.05
CA GLU A 311 -18.97 -4.25 -20.17
C GLU A 311 -17.87 -5.31 -20.22
N ASP A 312 -17.49 -5.88 -19.07
CA ASP A 312 -16.47 -6.92 -18.92
C ASP A 312 -15.09 -6.60 -19.54
N GLU A 313 -14.81 -5.32 -19.80
CA GLU A 313 -13.51 -4.86 -20.31
C GLU A 313 -12.72 -4.05 -19.27
N GLN A 314 -11.40 -3.96 -19.48
CA GLN A 314 -10.47 -3.13 -18.70
C GLN A 314 -10.06 -1.89 -19.52
N PRO A 315 -9.74 -0.75 -18.88
CA PRO A 315 -9.54 0.52 -19.56
C PRO A 315 -8.21 0.64 -20.34
N TRP A 316 -7.37 -0.39 -20.33
CA TRP A 316 -6.00 -0.34 -20.86
C TRP A 316 -5.91 -0.23 -22.40
N SER A 317 -7.03 -0.38 -23.11
CA SER A 317 -7.13 -0.18 -24.56
C SER A 317 -7.30 1.29 -24.99
N VAL A 318 -7.61 2.18 -24.05
CA VAL A 318 -7.83 3.61 -24.33
C VAL A 318 -6.48 4.32 -24.50
N GLU A 319 -6.36 5.15 -25.55
CA GLU A 319 -5.17 6.00 -25.75
C GLU A 319 -5.01 6.98 -24.58
N CYS A 320 -3.80 7.06 -24.01
CA CYS A 320 -3.50 7.95 -22.90
C CYS A 320 -2.02 8.27 -22.81
N ASP A 321 -1.70 9.40 -22.17
CA ASP A 321 -0.33 9.74 -21.82
C ASP A 321 0.10 9.00 -20.55
N VAL A 322 -0.80 8.87 -19.57
CA VAL A 322 -0.48 8.29 -18.25
C VAL A 322 -1.55 7.29 -17.79
N ALA A 323 -1.13 6.26 -17.05
CA ALA A 323 -2.03 5.25 -16.53
C ALA A 323 -1.86 5.08 -15.00
N LEU A 324 -2.99 5.01 -14.28
CA LEU A 324 -3.02 4.80 -12.83
C LEU A 324 -3.86 3.55 -12.51
N PRO A 325 -3.24 2.39 -12.34
CA PRO A 325 -3.92 1.19 -11.88
C PRO A 325 -4.26 1.34 -10.37
N CYS A 326 -5.56 1.52 -10.07
CA CYS A 326 -6.07 1.85 -8.75
C CYS A 326 -7.13 0.87 -8.23
N ALA A 327 -7.38 -0.25 -8.92
CA ALA A 327 -8.44 -1.19 -8.54
C ALA A 327 -7.93 -2.36 -7.70
N THR A 328 -7.29 -3.34 -8.32
CA THR A 328 -6.96 -4.61 -7.66
C THR A 328 -5.57 -5.13 -8.02
N GLN A 329 -5.09 -6.07 -7.21
CA GLN A 329 -3.85 -6.80 -7.48
C GLN A 329 -3.92 -7.57 -8.80
N ASN A 330 -2.83 -7.54 -9.59
CA ASN A 330 -2.66 -8.26 -10.84
C ASN A 330 -3.71 -7.92 -11.92
N GLU A 331 -4.23 -6.71 -11.93
CA GLU A 331 -5.20 -6.25 -12.94
C GLU A 331 -4.56 -5.86 -14.28
N LEU A 332 -3.26 -5.60 -14.29
CA LEU A 332 -2.50 -5.17 -15.45
C LEU A 332 -1.43 -6.22 -15.78
N ASP A 333 -1.73 -7.08 -16.73
CA ASP A 333 -0.82 -8.13 -17.20
C ASP A 333 0.10 -7.65 -18.34
N GLU A 334 0.95 -8.55 -18.86
CA GLU A 334 1.88 -8.24 -19.95
C GLU A 334 1.15 -7.75 -21.23
N GLY A 335 -0.02 -8.32 -21.51
CA GLY A 335 -0.84 -7.93 -22.67
C GLY A 335 -1.34 -6.50 -22.53
N ALA A 336 -1.90 -6.15 -21.38
CA ALA A 336 -2.34 -4.81 -21.03
C ALA A 336 -1.18 -3.81 -21.03
N ALA A 337 -0.02 -4.17 -20.50
CA ALA A 337 1.17 -3.33 -20.51
C ALA A 337 1.63 -3.01 -21.94
N LYS A 338 1.71 -4.02 -22.81
CA LYS A 338 2.04 -3.82 -24.23
C LYS A 338 1.02 -2.97 -24.97
N LEU A 339 -0.26 -3.06 -24.60
CA LEU A 339 -1.32 -2.26 -25.19
C LEU A 339 -1.20 -0.79 -24.79
N LEU A 340 -0.96 -0.48 -23.51
CA LEU A 340 -0.66 0.88 -23.04
C LEU A 340 0.55 1.47 -23.76
N LEU A 341 1.65 0.73 -23.87
CA LEU A 341 2.85 1.17 -24.59
C LEU A 341 2.56 1.47 -26.06
N LYS A 342 1.81 0.61 -26.74
CA LYS A 342 1.41 0.81 -28.13
C LYS A 342 0.54 2.07 -28.31
N ASN A 343 -0.28 2.38 -27.32
CA ASN A 343 -1.22 3.50 -27.31
C ASN A 343 -0.57 4.81 -26.81
N GLY A 344 0.76 4.84 -26.62
CA GLY A 344 1.51 6.06 -26.33
C GLY A 344 1.66 6.40 -24.85
N CYS A 345 1.33 5.50 -23.94
CA CYS A 345 1.52 5.71 -22.51
C CYS A 345 3.00 5.90 -22.18
N ILE A 346 3.34 7.01 -21.52
CA ILE A 346 4.71 7.40 -21.14
C ILE A 346 5.00 7.20 -19.66
N ALA A 347 3.96 7.11 -18.83
CA ALA A 347 4.12 6.93 -17.39
C ALA A 347 3.00 6.09 -16.78
N VAL A 348 3.38 5.22 -15.84
CA VAL A 348 2.45 4.45 -15.01
C VAL A 348 2.73 4.76 -13.54
N SER A 349 1.71 5.06 -12.74
CA SER A 349 1.82 5.27 -11.29
C SER A 349 0.81 4.41 -10.55
N GLU A 350 1.29 3.44 -9.79
CA GLU A 350 0.45 2.45 -9.12
C GLU A 350 -0.26 3.00 -7.88
N GLY A 351 -1.58 3.15 -7.96
CA GLY A 351 -2.41 3.48 -6.80
C GLY A 351 -2.78 2.27 -5.94
N ALA A 352 -2.99 1.10 -6.57
CA ALA A 352 -3.24 -0.15 -5.87
C ALA A 352 -1.93 -0.82 -5.39
N ASN A 353 -2.05 -1.87 -4.58
CA ASN A 353 -0.90 -2.69 -4.19
C ASN A 353 -0.68 -3.80 -5.22
N MET A 354 0.49 -3.81 -5.86
CA MET A 354 0.89 -4.77 -6.89
C MET A 354 -0.19 -4.98 -7.99
N PRO A 355 -0.69 -3.92 -8.62
CA PRO A 355 -1.70 -4.07 -9.67
C PRO A 355 -1.12 -4.64 -10.97
N THR A 356 0.18 -4.44 -11.20
CA THR A 356 0.89 -4.93 -12.40
C THR A 356 1.57 -6.26 -12.11
N THR A 357 1.42 -7.23 -13.03
CA THR A 357 2.14 -8.51 -12.93
C THR A 357 3.64 -8.32 -13.22
N LEU A 358 4.48 -9.26 -12.80
CA LEU A 358 5.93 -9.20 -13.04
C LEU A 358 6.28 -9.07 -14.53
N GLU A 359 5.54 -9.75 -15.40
CA GLU A 359 5.71 -9.67 -16.84
C GLU A 359 5.30 -8.30 -17.38
N GLY A 360 4.26 -7.69 -16.80
CA GLY A 360 3.84 -6.31 -17.10
C GLY A 360 4.90 -5.29 -16.68
N VAL A 361 5.43 -5.41 -15.46
CA VAL A 361 6.53 -4.56 -14.95
C VAL A 361 7.74 -4.68 -15.87
N LYS A 362 8.10 -5.92 -16.27
CA LYS A 362 9.20 -6.15 -17.20
C LYS A 362 8.96 -5.47 -18.55
N ALA A 363 7.75 -5.50 -19.09
CA ALA A 363 7.43 -4.84 -20.35
C ALA A 363 7.62 -3.32 -20.26
N PHE A 364 7.23 -2.68 -19.15
CA PHE A 364 7.45 -1.25 -18.92
C PHE A 364 8.94 -0.91 -18.77
N HIS A 365 9.68 -1.73 -18.03
CA HIS A 365 11.11 -1.57 -17.83
C HIS A 365 11.89 -1.70 -19.16
N ASP A 366 11.58 -2.75 -19.96
CA ASP A 366 12.22 -2.97 -21.26
C ASP A 366 11.94 -1.80 -22.24
N ALA A 367 10.76 -1.18 -22.15
CA ALA A 367 10.39 0.00 -22.92
C ALA A 367 10.94 1.31 -22.33
N LYS A 368 11.55 1.28 -21.14
CA LYS A 368 12.10 2.43 -20.43
C LYS A 368 11.09 3.58 -20.23
N ILE A 369 9.81 3.26 -19.98
CA ILE A 369 8.87 4.29 -19.55
C ILE A 369 9.01 4.60 -18.06
N MET A 370 8.46 5.72 -17.62
CA MET A 370 8.39 6.05 -16.20
C MET A 370 7.39 5.11 -15.50
N TYR A 371 7.89 4.25 -14.61
CA TYR A 371 7.05 3.31 -13.87
C TYR A 371 7.21 3.47 -12.37
N GLY A 372 6.21 4.05 -11.72
CA GLY A 372 6.14 4.26 -10.27
C GLY A 372 5.51 3.05 -9.56
N PRO A 373 6.31 2.21 -8.87
CA PRO A 373 5.81 1.02 -8.19
C PRO A 373 4.95 1.38 -6.98
N GLY A 374 3.94 0.54 -6.68
CA GLY A 374 2.98 0.79 -5.61
C GLY A 374 3.61 1.07 -4.24
N LYS A 375 4.73 0.40 -3.91
CA LYS A 375 5.42 0.65 -2.64
C LYS A 375 5.93 2.09 -2.47
N ALA A 376 6.21 2.80 -3.57
CA ALA A 376 6.57 4.22 -3.56
C ALA A 376 5.36 5.10 -3.88
N ALA A 377 4.69 4.87 -5.01
CA ALA A 377 3.64 5.73 -5.52
C ALA A 377 2.41 5.80 -4.59
N ASN A 378 1.97 4.69 -4.01
CA ASN A 378 0.80 4.69 -3.12
C ASN A 378 1.14 4.87 -1.63
N ALA A 379 2.36 5.29 -1.31
CA ALA A 379 2.80 5.49 0.07
C ALA A 379 2.10 6.65 0.80
N GLY A 380 1.36 7.50 0.09
CA GLY A 380 0.60 8.60 0.69
C GLY A 380 -0.32 8.17 1.83
N GLY A 381 -0.98 7.01 1.69
CA GLY A 381 -1.84 6.47 2.74
C GLY A 381 -1.11 6.15 4.05
N VAL A 382 0.08 5.56 3.98
CA VAL A 382 0.88 5.30 5.19
C VAL A 382 1.57 6.56 5.68
N ALA A 383 1.94 7.50 4.80
CA ALA A 383 2.47 8.80 5.17
C ALA A 383 1.47 9.56 6.07
N VAL A 384 0.22 9.74 5.62
CA VAL A 384 -0.82 10.38 6.45
C VAL A 384 -1.15 9.56 7.71
N SER A 385 -1.02 8.23 7.68
CA SER A 385 -1.13 7.43 8.92
C SER A 385 -0.02 7.75 9.92
N GLY A 386 1.22 8.02 9.46
CA GLY A 386 2.31 8.49 10.31
C GLY A 386 2.04 9.90 10.87
N LEU A 387 1.51 10.79 10.04
CA LEU A 387 1.06 12.13 10.50
C LEU A 387 -0.08 12.03 11.52
N GLU A 388 -1.01 11.07 11.38
CA GLU A 388 -2.02 10.79 12.41
C GLU A 388 -1.40 10.39 13.74
N MET A 389 -0.34 9.55 13.71
CA MET A 389 0.40 9.19 14.92
C MET A 389 1.04 10.42 15.57
N SER A 390 1.67 11.31 14.80
CA SER A 390 2.24 12.57 15.30
C SER A 390 1.17 13.45 15.94
N GLN A 391 0.04 13.67 15.26
CA GLN A 391 -1.08 14.42 15.79
C GLN A 391 -1.62 13.83 17.11
N ASN A 392 -1.68 12.49 17.21
CA ASN A 392 -2.14 11.81 18.41
C ASN A 392 -1.13 11.98 19.58
N SER A 393 0.17 11.91 19.31
CA SER A 393 1.22 12.11 20.30
C SER A 393 1.24 13.54 20.85
N GLU A 394 1.06 14.53 19.98
CA GLU A 394 0.98 15.94 20.35
C GLU A 394 -0.39 16.34 20.90
N ARG A 395 -1.42 15.52 20.72
CA ARG A 395 -2.83 15.77 21.02
C ARG A 395 -3.39 16.98 20.29
N VAL A 396 -3.04 17.11 19.00
CA VAL A 396 -3.51 18.14 18.09
C VAL A 396 -4.28 17.55 16.91
N SER A 397 -5.01 18.41 16.21
CA SER A 397 -5.63 18.08 14.93
C SER A 397 -5.19 19.11 13.90
N TRP A 398 -4.56 18.66 12.82
CA TRP A 398 -4.14 19.53 11.74
C TRP A 398 -5.25 19.67 10.71
N ASN A 399 -5.35 20.85 10.09
CA ASN A 399 -6.32 21.09 9.05
C ASN A 399 -5.93 20.42 7.73
N HIS A 400 -6.87 20.37 6.80
CA HIS A 400 -6.69 19.71 5.51
C HIS A 400 -5.56 20.35 4.66
N GLU A 401 -5.41 21.68 4.69
CA GLU A 401 -4.37 22.39 3.95
C GLU A 401 -2.97 21.98 4.38
N ARG A 402 -2.68 22.04 5.70
CA ARG A 402 -1.40 21.59 6.26
C ARG A 402 -1.10 20.13 5.93
N LEU A 403 -2.10 19.26 6.08
CA LEU A 403 -1.94 17.84 5.75
C LEU A 403 -1.64 17.62 4.26
N GLY A 404 -2.20 18.45 3.38
CA GLY A 404 -1.93 18.42 1.95
C GLY A 404 -0.50 18.82 1.61
N GLU A 405 0.02 19.84 2.26
CA GLU A 405 1.41 20.32 2.11
C GLU A 405 2.39 19.23 2.61
N GLU A 406 2.18 18.76 3.84
CA GLU A 406 3.00 17.68 4.43
C GLU A 406 3.00 16.39 3.57
N LEU A 407 1.82 16.01 3.01
CA LEU A 407 1.73 14.87 2.11
C LEU A 407 2.52 15.09 0.82
N ALA A 408 2.42 16.27 0.21
CA ALA A 408 3.16 16.59 -1.02
C ALA A 408 4.67 16.52 -0.76
N GLU A 409 5.16 17.15 0.32
CA GLU A 409 6.56 17.13 0.71
C GLU A 409 7.08 15.70 0.97
N LEU A 410 6.29 14.88 1.66
CA LEU A 410 6.63 13.47 1.89
C LEU A 410 6.73 12.68 0.57
N MET A 411 5.82 12.91 -0.38
CA MET A 411 5.85 12.25 -1.69
C MET A 411 7.02 12.74 -2.56
N ASP A 412 7.39 14.02 -2.47
CA ASP A 412 8.58 14.57 -3.11
C ASP A 412 9.84 13.87 -2.57
N GLY A 413 9.99 13.76 -1.26
CA GLY A 413 11.10 13.05 -0.63
C GLY A 413 11.15 11.54 -0.90
N ILE A 414 10.00 10.88 -1.14
CA ILE A 414 9.98 9.48 -1.59
C ILE A 414 10.50 9.36 -3.02
N HIS A 415 10.06 10.25 -3.91
CA HIS A 415 10.51 10.27 -5.29
C HIS A 415 12.03 10.50 -5.38
N ASP A 416 12.54 11.51 -4.68
CA ASP A 416 13.97 11.86 -4.68
C ASP A 416 14.85 10.67 -4.25
N LYS A 417 14.42 9.92 -3.23
CA LYS A 417 15.13 8.70 -2.81
C LYS A 417 15.08 7.60 -3.87
N CYS A 418 13.96 7.46 -4.58
CA CYS A 418 13.88 6.49 -5.68
C CYS A 418 14.81 6.88 -6.83
N VAL A 419 14.94 8.16 -7.15
CA VAL A 419 15.88 8.67 -8.15
C VAL A 419 17.33 8.44 -7.70
N GLU A 420 17.69 8.82 -6.45
CA GLU A 420 19.05 8.66 -5.90
C GLU A 420 19.62 7.25 -6.10
N PHE A 421 18.79 6.21 -5.95
CA PHE A 421 19.23 4.81 -6.04
C PHE A 421 18.81 4.08 -7.31
N GLY A 422 17.93 4.68 -8.11
CA GLY A 422 17.41 4.07 -9.34
C GLY A 422 17.95 4.65 -10.64
N GLU A 423 18.53 5.87 -10.60
CA GLU A 423 18.99 6.53 -11.82
C GLU A 423 20.32 5.95 -12.32
N ALA A 424 20.32 5.52 -13.57
CA ALA A 424 21.51 5.10 -14.28
C ALA A 424 21.33 5.33 -15.79
N ASP A 425 22.37 5.83 -16.46
CA ASP A 425 22.40 6.02 -17.91
C ASP A 425 21.20 6.84 -18.47
N GLY A 426 20.73 7.83 -17.69
CA GLY A 426 19.62 8.69 -18.07
C GLY A 426 18.23 8.03 -18.01
N TYR A 427 18.11 6.92 -17.31
CA TYR A 427 16.86 6.25 -16.99
C TYR A 427 16.75 6.02 -15.48
N VAL A 428 15.55 6.23 -14.93
CA VAL A 428 15.26 5.95 -13.52
C VAL A 428 14.48 4.65 -13.40
N ASP A 429 15.12 3.63 -12.86
CA ASP A 429 14.44 2.41 -12.39
C ASP A 429 13.86 2.66 -10.99
N TYR A 430 12.64 3.13 -10.94
CA TYR A 430 11.94 3.45 -9.67
C TYR A 430 11.69 2.21 -8.80
N VAL A 431 11.61 1.00 -9.38
CA VAL A 431 11.47 -0.25 -8.62
C VAL A 431 12.75 -0.53 -7.84
N ARG A 432 13.88 -0.53 -8.53
CA ARG A 432 15.20 -0.69 -7.92
C ARG A 432 15.47 0.42 -6.91
N GLY A 433 15.18 1.66 -7.27
CA GLY A 433 15.33 2.82 -6.39
C GLY A 433 14.55 2.68 -5.08
N ALA A 434 13.29 2.28 -5.16
CA ALA A 434 12.45 2.07 -3.99
C ALA A 434 12.94 0.91 -3.11
N ASN A 435 13.38 -0.20 -3.71
CA ASN A 435 13.89 -1.36 -2.97
C ASN A 435 15.18 -1.02 -2.22
N ILE A 436 16.14 -0.35 -2.87
CA ILE A 436 17.42 0.01 -2.26
C ILE A 436 17.24 1.10 -1.21
N ALA A 437 16.51 2.19 -1.50
CA ALA A 437 16.27 3.26 -0.55
C ALA A 437 15.54 2.75 0.70
N GLY A 438 14.51 1.92 0.51
CA GLY A 438 13.78 1.28 1.61
C GLY A 438 14.68 0.39 2.47
N PHE A 439 15.54 -0.42 1.84
CA PHE A 439 16.50 -1.27 2.53
C PHE A 439 17.51 -0.45 3.32
N LYS A 440 18.18 0.51 2.68
CA LYS A 440 19.32 1.25 3.24
C LYS A 440 19.02 1.87 4.60
N LYS A 441 17.91 2.58 4.74
CA LYS A 441 17.54 3.24 6.00
C LYS A 441 17.35 2.24 7.14
N VAL A 442 16.70 1.11 6.88
CA VAL A 442 16.49 0.04 7.88
C VAL A 442 17.82 -0.64 8.21
N ALA A 443 18.63 -0.93 7.20
CA ALA A 443 19.93 -1.57 7.33
C ALA A 443 20.90 -0.74 8.18
N ASP A 444 20.99 0.56 7.92
CA ASP A 444 21.86 1.48 8.66
C ASP A 444 21.45 1.57 10.15
N ALA A 445 20.14 1.61 10.43
CA ALA A 445 19.65 1.58 11.80
C ALA A 445 20.00 0.25 12.51
N MET A 446 19.82 -0.88 11.81
CA MET A 446 20.18 -2.20 12.36
C MET A 446 21.69 -2.35 12.59
N LEU A 447 22.53 -1.76 11.73
CA LEU A 447 23.98 -1.71 11.95
C LEU A 447 24.32 -0.90 13.21
N ALA A 448 23.70 0.27 13.37
CA ALA A 448 23.92 1.13 14.53
C ALA A 448 23.51 0.49 15.85
N PHE A 449 22.47 -0.35 15.84
CA PHE A 449 22.01 -1.08 17.04
C PHE A 449 22.85 -2.31 17.36
N GLY A 450 23.61 -2.84 16.40
CA GLY A 450 24.36 -4.08 16.54
C GLY A 450 23.47 -5.32 16.48
N VAL A 451 23.75 -6.30 17.31
CA VAL A 451 23.00 -7.57 17.39
C VAL A 451 22.05 -7.51 18.57
N VAL A 452 20.81 -7.13 18.29
CA VAL A 452 19.70 -7.04 19.25
C VAL A 452 18.54 -7.89 18.79
#